data_9d1aaf58b2a7fe898e4f550d793977d3
#
_entry.id   9d1aaf58b2a7fe898e4f550d793977d3
#
_cell.length_a   1.000
_cell.length_b   1.000
_cell.length_c   1.000
_cell.angle_alpha   90.00
_cell.angle_beta   90.00
_cell.angle_gamma   90.00
#
_symmetry.space_group_name_H-M   'P 1'
#
loop_
_entity.id
_entity.type
_entity.pdbx_description
1 polymer ?
#
loop_
_entity_poly.entity_id
_entity_poly.type
_entity_poly.pdbx_seq_one_letter_code
_entity_poly.pdbx_strand_id
1 'polypeptide(L)'
;NFEIDRVEQNDGVFEVFGNNEVLQARKVINSAGAGFNEVSKLFKTEEFPIKFRRGEYIVLDKSDFVKLSVFPLPTALGKGILATPTVDGNILLGPTAEDIETFNTETTECGIDKIISYINSTFNNVPLNKNIRQFSGIRVSCGEDFIVTESALNPNVILVAGINSPGLSSAPAIAEYVVEELLEERSEDKPMIARKGYTCESAGKIICKCEKVGEKEIENAINAPIPATTVDAVKRRVRAGMGRCQGGQCMLDICKLIAKNLNIELEDVKKESAKSNIMFKGGF
;
A
#
# COMPACT_ATOMS: atom_id res chain seq x y z
N ASN A 1 9.34 -9.37 6.35
CA ASN A 1 10.13 -8.18 5.98
C ASN A 1 11.60 -8.58 5.88
N PHE A 2 12.20 -8.45 4.70
CA PHE A 2 13.61 -8.71 4.43
C PHE A 2 14.20 -7.43 3.83
N GLU A 3 15.09 -6.77 4.55
CA GLU A 3 15.81 -5.58 4.09
C GLU A 3 17.15 -6.03 3.51
N ILE A 4 17.41 -5.68 2.25
CA ILE A 4 18.61 -6.13 1.55
C ILE A 4 19.78 -5.22 1.95
N ASP A 5 20.83 -5.80 2.53
CA ASP A 5 22.05 -5.09 2.89
C ASP A 5 23.11 -5.12 1.76
N ARG A 6 23.28 -6.28 1.12
CA ARG A 6 24.22 -6.48 0.03
C ARG A 6 23.86 -7.68 -0.83
N VAL A 7 24.41 -7.72 -2.03
CA VAL A 7 24.22 -8.82 -2.99
C VAL A 7 25.59 -9.26 -3.51
N GLU A 8 25.80 -10.56 -3.58
CA GLU A 8 26.94 -11.20 -4.26
C GLU A 8 26.39 -12.11 -5.37
N GLN A 9 27.13 -12.27 -6.46
CA GLN A 9 26.74 -13.17 -7.55
C GLN A 9 27.93 -14.07 -7.88
N ASN A 10 27.74 -15.39 -7.76
CA ASN A 10 28.71 -16.42 -8.04
C ASN A 10 28.08 -17.50 -8.92
N ASP A 11 28.73 -17.85 -10.02
CA ASP A 11 28.28 -18.91 -10.95
C ASP A 11 26.80 -18.78 -11.36
N GLY A 12 26.31 -17.55 -11.57
CA GLY A 12 24.94 -17.27 -11.99
C GLY A 12 23.90 -17.33 -10.87
N VAL A 13 24.32 -17.55 -9.62
CA VAL A 13 23.45 -17.55 -8.45
C VAL A 13 23.70 -16.27 -7.64
N PHE A 14 22.64 -15.59 -7.27
CA PHE A 14 22.68 -14.47 -6.34
C PHE A 14 22.63 -14.97 -4.90
N GLU A 15 23.47 -14.42 -4.06
CA GLU A 15 23.37 -14.48 -2.62
C GLU A 15 22.96 -13.11 -2.10
N VAL A 16 21.73 -13.02 -1.59
CA VAL A 16 21.11 -11.78 -1.12
C VAL A 16 21.12 -11.79 0.40
N PHE A 17 21.88 -10.88 0.98
CA PHE A 17 22.09 -10.75 2.43
C PHE A 17 21.18 -9.68 2.99
N GLY A 18 20.55 -9.97 4.12
CA GLY A 18 19.69 -9.03 4.84
C GLY A 18 19.15 -9.62 6.14
N ASN A 19 18.87 -8.80 7.14
CA ASN A 19 18.31 -9.23 8.43
C ASN A 19 19.07 -10.39 9.10
N ASN A 20 20.38 -10.52 8.92
CA ASN A 20 21.20 -11.66 9.32
C ASN A 20 20.83 -13.01 8.66
N GLU A 21 20.15 -12.98 7.53
CA GLU A 21 19.80 -14.14 6.72
C GLU A 21 20.42 -14.02 5.34
N VAL A 22 20.52 -15.14 4.62
CA VAL A 22 20.99 -15.20 3.23
C VAL A 22 19.97 -15.96 2.40
N LEU A 23 19.51 -15.32 1.33
CA LEU A 23 18.63 -15.95 0.33
C LEU A 23 19.44 -16.22 -0.95
N GLN A 24 19.23 -17.38 -1.55
CA GLN A 24 19.82 -17.71 -2.86
C GLN A 24 18.79 -17.67 -3.95
N ALA A 25 19.11 -17.06 -5.10
CA ALA A 25 18.24 -16.97 -6.26
C ALA A 25 19.04 -17.06 -7.56
N ARG A 26 18.47 -17.73 -8.58
CA ARG A 26 19.04 -17.77 -9.94
C ARG A 26 18.55 -16.61 -10.81
N LYS A 27 17.32 -16.17 -10.60
CA LYS A 27 16.70 -15.04 -11.27
C LYS A 27 16.15 -14.06 -10.24
N VAL A 28 16.18 -12.79 -10.54
CA VAL A 28 15.66 -11.71 -9.70
C VAL A 28 14.74 -10.83 -10.53
N ILE A 29 13.61 -10.44 -9.96
CA ILE A 29 12.69 -9.47 -10.56
C ILE A 29 12.73 -8.21 -9.72
N ASN A 30 13.33 -7.13 -10.26
CA ASN A 30 13.32 -5.83 -9.61
C ASN A 30 12.01 -5.09 -9.93
N SER A 31 11.06 -5.13 -9.01
CA SER A 31 9.79 -4.41 -9.06
C SER A 31 9.61 -3.46 -7.86
N ALA A 32 10.71 -2.87 -7.39
CA ALA A 32 10.78 -2.11 -6.14
C ALA A 32 10.13 -0.70 -6.21
N GLY A 33 9.52 -0.32 -7.32
CA GLY A 33 8.79 0.94 -7.46
C GLY A 33 9.67 2.17 -7.19
N ALA A 34 9.41 2.92 -6.14
CA ALA A 34 10.21 4.10 -5.77
C ALA A 34 11.67 3.77 -5.42
N GLY A 35 11.93 2.57 -4.89
CA GLY A 35 13.27 2.07 -4.56
C GLY A 35 13.95 1.31 -5.70
N PHE A 36 13.46 1.47 -6.94
CA PHE A 36 13.96 0.70 -8.07
C PHE A 36 15.47 0.89 -8.30
N ASN A 37 15.95 2.14 -8.31
CA ASN A 37 17.36 2.43 -8.58
C ASN A 37 18.28 1.95 -7.44
N GLU A 38 17.83 2.00 -6.18
CA GLU A 38 18.57 1.47 -5.04
C GLU A 38 18.79 -0.04 -5.18
N VAL A 39 17.74 -0.76 -5.58
CA VAL A 39 17.82 -2.21 -5.86
C VAL A 39 18.67 -2.47 -7.10
N SER A 40 18.52 -1.68 -8.17
CA SER A 40 19.33 -1.81 -9.39
C SER A 40 20.83 -1.71 -9.10
N LYS A 41 21.24 -0.80 -8.23
CA LYS A 41 22.66 -0.66 -7.81
C LYS A 41 23.17 -1.93 -7.13
N LEU A 42 22.37 -2.55 -6.27
CA LEU A 42 22.75 -3.79 -5.59
C LEU A 42 22.96 -4.96 -6.56
N PHE A 43 22.13 -5.05 -7.59
CA PHE A 43 22.19 -6.10 -8.61
C PHE A 43 23.02 -5.72 -9.86
N LYS A 44 23.61 -4.52 -9.88
CA LYS A 44 24.44 -3.98 -10.99
C LYS A 44 23.68 -3.99 -12.32
N THR A 45 22.47 -3.46 -12.30
CA THR A 45 21.59 -3.31 -13.47
C THR A 45 21.38 -1.84 -13.84
N GLU A 46 20.59 -1.59 -14.88
CA GLU A 46 20.25 -0.25 -15.36
C GLU A 46 19.49 0.56 -14.29
N GLU A 47 19.80 1.84 -14.24
CA GLU A 47 19.04 2.85 -13.49
C GLU A 47 18.21 3.70 -14.47
N PHE A 48 17.03 4.14 -14.05
CA PHE A 48 16.15 4.97 -14.84
C PHE A 48 15.85 6.31 -14.16
N PRO A 49 15.52 7.37 -14.91
CA PRO A 49 15.15 8.68 -14.35
C PRO A 49 13.77 8.60 -13.69
N ILE A 50 13.73 8.18 -12.45
CA ILE A 50 12.49 8.05 -11.70
C ILE A 50 11.93 9.45 -11.37
N LYS A 51 10.65 9.65 -11.67
CA LYS A 51 9.89 10.86 -11.34
C LYS A 51 8.80 10.52 -10.33
N PHE A 52 8.58 11.43 -9.39
CA PHE A 52 7.55 11.29 -8.37
C PHE A 52 6.44 12.31 -8.59
N ARG A 53 5.19 11.84 -8.56
CA ARG A 53 4.01 12.70 -8.58
C ARG A 53 3.14 12.39 -7.38
N ARG A 54 3.02 13.36 -6.48
CA ARG A 54 2.20 13.27 -5.28
C ARG A 54 0.73 13.52 -5.60
N GLY A 55 -0.14 12.66 -5.07
CA GLY A 55 -1.58 12.82 -5.09
C GLY A 55 -2.12 12.80 -3.66
N GLU A 56 -2.70 13.92 -3.22
CA GLU A 56 -3.25 14.07 -1.89
C GLU A 56 -4.76 13.86 -1.90
N TYR A 57 -5.28 13.33 -0.80
CA TYR A 57 -6.69 12.99 -0.63
C TYR A 57 -7.25 13.43 0.71
N ILE A 58 -8.53 13.78 0.71
CA ILE A 58 -9.36 13.90 1.90
C ILE A 58 -10.29 12.68 1.95
N VAL A 59 -10.41 12.04 3.10
CA VAL A 59 -11.36 10.96 3.36
C VAL A 59 -12.49 11.48 4.24
N LEU A 60 -13.71 11.42 3.73
CA LEU A 60 -14.90 11.72 4.53
C LEU A 60 -15.45 10.44 5.16
N ASP A 61 -16.05 10.57 6.34
CA ASP A 61 -16.84 9.51 6.96
C ASP A 61 -18.02 9.11 6.05
N LYS A 62 -18.65 8.00 6.33
CA LYS A 62 -19.76 7.43 5.56
C LYS A 62 -20.81 8.47 5.22
N SER A 63 -21.13 8.57 3.93
CA SER A 63 -21.99 9.61 3.41
C SER A 63 -22.61 9.21 2.08
N ASP A 64 -23.86 9.62 1.88
CA ASP A 64 -24.58 9.51 0.59
C ASP A 64 -24.34 10.71 -0.34
N PHE A 65 -23.28 11.47 -0.11
CA PHE A 65 -22.95 12.68 -0.87
C PHE A 65 -22.82 12.39 -2.37
N VAL A 66 -22.11 11.33 -2.74
CA VAL A 66 -22.06 10.82 -4.11
C VAL A 66 -22.22 9.29 -4.10
N LYS A 67 -22.95 8.75 -5.09
CA LYS A 67 -23.18 7.30 -5.24
C LYS A 67 -22.31 6.66 -6.33
N LEU A 68 -21.73 7.47 -7.18
CA LEU A 68 -20.86 7.08 -8.28
C LEU A 68 -19.63 7.98 -8.28
N SER A 69 -18.54 7.49 -8.85
CA SER A 69 -17.34 8.33 -9.05
C SER A 69 -17.67 9.46 -10.04
N VAL A 70 -17.49 10.68 -9.59
CA VAL A 70 -17.71 11.88 -10.41
C VAL A 70 -16.35 12.41 -10.86
N PHE A 71 -16.17 12.44 -12.19
CA PHE A 71 -14.98 12.95 -12.86
C PHE A 71 -15.27 14.34 -13.41
N PRO A 72 -14.39 15.32 -13.19
CA PRO A 72 -14.44 16.58 -13.94
C PRO A 72 -14.00 16.35 -15.41
N LEU A 73 -14.14 17.39 -16.21
CA LEU A 73 -13.51 17.39 -17.53
C LEU A 73 -11.99 17.32 -17.38
N PRO A 74 -11.28 16.53 -18.22
CA PRO A 74 -9.84 16.42 -18.16
C PRO A 74 -9.15 17.78 -18.38
N THR A 75 -8.04 18.00 -17.67
CA THR A 75 -7.16 19.16 -17.84
C THR A 75 -5.79 18.70 -18.34
N ALA A 76 -4.91 19.63 -18.68
CA ALA A 76 -3.51 19.33 -19.03
C ALA A 76 -2.75 18.59 -17.92
N LEU A 77 -3.21 18.70 -16.65
CA LEU A 77 -2.63 18.00 -15.50
C LEU A 77 -3.25 16.61 -15.24
N GLY A 78 -4.19 16.17 -16.09
CA GLY A 78 -4.83 14.86 -16.01
C GLY A 78 -6.32 14.93 -15.64
N LYS A 79 -6.82 13.89 -14.96
CA LYS A 79 -8.26 13.67 -14.70
C LYS A 79 -8.88 14.63 -13.69
N GLY A 80 -8.09 15.50 -13.06
CA GLY A 80 -8.56 16.44 -12.04
C GLY A 80 -8.90 15.77 -10.69
N ILE A 81 -9.53 16.56 -9.80
CA ILE A 81 -9.92 16.12 -8.46
C ILE A 81 -11.30 15.50 -8.52
N LEU A 82 -11.42 14.26 -8.06
CA LEU A 82 -12.64 13.45 -8.10
C LEU A 82 -13.36 13.45 -6.75
N ALA A 83 -14.66 13.14 -6.80
CA ALA A 83 -15.38 12.66 -5.63
C ALA A 83 -15.75 11.18 -5.89
N THR A 84 -15.21 10.26 -5.08
CA THR A 84 -15.34 8.82 -5.29
C THR A 84 -15.85 8.13 -4.05
N PRO A 85 -17.03 7.44 -4.12
CA PRO A 85 -17.48 6.61 -3.02
C PRO A 85 -16.65 5.32 -2.94
N THR A 86 -16.36 4.86 -1.74
CA THR A 86 -15.76 3.56 -1.49
C THR A 86 -16.84 2.50 -1.26
N VAL A 87 -16.49 1.22 -1.38
CA VAL A 87 -17.39 0.09 -1.10
C VAL A 87 -17.89 0.08 0.35
N ASP A 88 -17.16 0.72 1.26
CA ASP A 88 -17.51 0.81 2.67
C ASP A 88 -18.32 2.07 3.03
N GLY A 89 -18.66 2.90 2.03
CA GLY A 89 -19.47 4.11 2.16
C GLY A 89 -18.72 5.39 2.51
N ASN A 90 -17.39 5.35 2.65
CA ASN A 90 -16.57 6.57 2.76
C ASN A 90 -16.50 7.29 1.41
N ILE A 91 -16.20 8.58 1.41
CA ILE A 91 -15.96 9.35 0.20
C ILE A 91 -14.50 9.79 0.15
N LEU A 92 -13.85 9.59 -0.99
CA LEU A 92 -12.52 10.11 -1.28
C LEU A 92 -12.67 11.37 -2.14
N LEU A 93 -12.06 12.46 -1.71
CA LEU A 93 -11.92 13.69 -2.49
C LEU A 93 -10.46 13.85 -2.87
N GLY A 94 -10.17 13.90 -4.18
CA GLY A 94 -8.81 13.88 -4.70
C GLY A 94 -8.70 13.03 -5.97
N PRO A 95 -7.46 12.80 -6.47
CA PRO A 95 -6.19 13.31 -5.96
C PRO A 95 -5.86 14.72 -6.44
N THR A 96 -4.90 15.35 -5.77
CA THR A 96 -4.08 16.39 -6.41
C THR A 96 -3.08 15.74 -7.39
N ALA A 97 -2.36 16.55 -8.15
CA ALA A 97 -1.29 16.08 -9.03
C ALA A 97 -0.13 17.09 -8.96
N GLU A 98 0.91 16.75 -8.21
CA GLU A 98 2.05 17.62 -7.99
C GLU A 98 3.35 16.84 -8.19
N ASP A 99 4.18 17.31 -9.12
CA ASP A 99 5.51 16.74 -9.32
C ASP A 99 6.42 17.17 -8.17
N ILE A 100 7.14 16.23 -7.57
CA ILE A 100 8.03 16.44 -6.44
C ILE A 100 9.39 15.80 -6.73
N GLU A 101 10.45 16.40 -6.17
CA GLU A 101 11.82 15.93 -6.43
C GLU A 101 12.20 14.70 -5.61
N THR A 102 11.66 14.59 -4.40
CA THR A 102 12.00 13.52 -3.47
C THR A 102 10.75 12.75 -3.04
N PHE A 103 10.92 11.47 -2.75
CA PHE A 103 9.83 10.64 -2.24
C PHE A 103 9.36 11.14 -0.86
N ASN A 104 8.19 11.77 -0.82
CA ASN A 104 7.57 12.28 0.40
C ASN A 104 6.06 12.08 0.38
N THR A 105 5.54 11.32 1.35
CA THR A 105 4.11 10.99 1.49
C THR A 105 3.38 11.89 2.50
N GLU A 106 3.95 12.99 2.91
CA GLU A 106 3.28 13.98 3.75
C GLU A 106 2.22 14.74 2.95
N THR A 107 1.12 15.08 3.58
CA THR A 107 0.13 16.00 3.02
C THR A 107 0.54 17.44 3.29
N THR A 108 0.16 18.35 2.39
CA THR A 108 0.46 19.78 2.49
C THR A 108 -0.81 20.59 2.63
N GLU A 109 -0.72 21.71 3.33
CA GLU A 109 -1.81 22.67 3.42
C GLU A 109 -2.27 23.12 2.02
N CYS A 110 -1.33 23.48 1.16
CA CYS A 110 -1.63 23.88 -0.22
C CYS A 110 -2.36 22.79 -1.03
N GLY A 111 -1.97 21.52 -0.90
CA GLY A 111 -2.63 20.41 -1.59
C GLY A 111 -4.06 20.17 -1.09
N ILE A 112 -4.25 20.23 0.22
CA ILE A 112 -5.57 20.10 0.84
C ILE A 112 -6.47 21.28 0.46
N ASP A 113 -5.97 22.50 0.47
CA ASP A 113 -6.72 23.69 0.07
C ASP A 113 -7.12 23.66 -1.41
N LYS A 114 -6.26 23.14 -2.28
CA LYS A 114 -6.61 22.88 -3.70
C LYS A 114 -7.80 21.94 -3.81
N ILE A 115 -7.82 20.84 -3.03
CA ILE A 115 -8.95 19.90 -3.03
C ILE A 115 -10.22 20.61 -2.57
N ILE A 116 -10.18 21.29 -1.43
CA ILE A 116 -11.34 21.97 -0.84
C ILE A 116 -11.89 23.03 -1.80
N SER A 117 -11.04 23.87 -2.36
CA SER A 117 -11.44 24.94 -3.31
C SER A 117 -12.09 24.36 -4.55
N TYR A 118 -11.48 23.32 -5.13
CA TYR A 118 -12.00 22.68 -6.33
C TYR A 118 -13.37 21.99 -6.08
N ILE A 119 -13.47 21.23 -5.01
CA ILE A 119 -14.70 20.50 -4.67
C ILE A 119 -15.85 21.47 -4.37
N ASN A 120 -15.59 22.56 -3.64
CA ASN A 120 -16.61 23.59 -3.38
C ASN A 120 -17.04 24.37 -4.62
N SER A 121 -16.17 24.49 -5.63
CA SER A 121 -16.55 25.10 -6.92
C SER A 121 -17.35 24.17 -7.82
N THR A 122 -17.24 22.85 -7.61
CA THR A 122 -17.85 21.84 -8.47
C THR A 122 -19.15 21.27 -7.89
N PHE A 123 -19.22 21.16 -6.56
CA PHE A 123 -20.33 20.52 -5.86
C PHE A 123 -20.98 21.46 -4.83
N ASN A 124 -22.28 21.32 -4.67
CA ASN A 124 -23.01 21.99 -3.61
C ASN A 124 -23.05 21.13 -2.34
N ASN A 125 -23.04 21.79 -1.17
CA ASN A 125 -23.23 21.14 0.14
C ASN A 125 -22.28 19.99 0.43
N VAL A 126 -21.00 20.16 0.13
CA VAL A 126 -19.97 19.15 0.41
C VAL A 126 -19.83 18.95 1.93
N PRO A 127 -19.96 17.75 2.45
CA PRO A 127 -19.93 17.49 3.91
C PRO A 127 -18.49 17.46 4.45
N LEU A 128 -17.73 18.56 4.30
CA LEU A 128 -16.32 18.65 4.75
C LEU A 128 -16.16 18.49 6.27
N ASN A 129 -17.22 18.76 7.05
CA ASN A 129 -17.25 18.49 8.49
C ASN A 129 -17.17 16.99 8.82
N LYS A 130 -17.34 16.10 7.83
CA LYS A 130 -17.12 14.65 7.96
C LYS A 130 -15.69 14.22 7.61
N ASN A 131 -14.75 15.15 7.43
CA ASN A 131 -13.34 14.79 7.21
C ASN A 131 -12.81 14.00 8.40
N ILE A 132 -12.35 12.77 8.17
CA ILE A 132 -11.80 11.88 9.20
C ILE A 132 -10.31 11.60 9.00
N ARG A 133 -9.79 11.85 7.79
CA ARG A 133 -8.38 11.59 7.47
C ARG A 133 -7.95 12.32 6.20
N GLN A 134 -6.68 12.64 6.17
CA GLN A 134 -5.96 13.07 4.97
C GLN A 134 -4.79 12.13 4.74
N PHE A 135 -4.44 11.88 3.49
CA PHE A 135 -3.27 11.09 3.13
C PHE A 135 -2.78 11.46 1.74
N SER A 136 -1.55 11.11 1.43
CA SER A 136 -1.03 11.19 0.08
C SER A 136 -0.49 9.84 -0.40
N GLY A 137 -0.43 9.69 -1.72
CA GLY A 137 0.26 8.60 -2.40
C GLY A 137 1.20 9.15 -3.45
N ILE A 138 2.28 8.45 -3.71
CA ILE A 138 3.26 8.82 -4.72
C ILE A 138 3.11 7.91 -5.94
N ARG A 139 2.88 8.53 -7.08
CA ARG A 139 2.93 7.87 -8.37
C ARG A 139 4.36 7.93 -8.87
N VAL A 140 4.89 6.77 -9.25
CA VAL A 140 6.25 6.62 -9.78
C VAL A 140 6.17 6.42 -11.29
N SER A 141 7.00 7.15 -12.05
CA SER A 141 7.14 6.95 -13.49
C SER A 141 8.60 7.08 -13.90
N CYS A 142 8.99 6.43 -14.99
CA CYS A 142 10.35 6.54 -15.56
C CYS A 142 10.33 6.70 -17.07
N GLY A 143 9.39 7.47 -17.59
CA GLY A 143 9.22 7.73 -19.01
C GLY A 143 7.76 7.83 -19.39
N GLU A 144 7.46 7.55 -20.64
CA GLU A 144 6.10 7.60 -21.19
C GLU A 144 5.31 6.32 -20.92
N ASP A 145 6.00 5.17 -20.82
CA ASP A 145 5.38 3.85 -20.63
C ASP A 145 6.08 3.04 -19.53
N PHE A 146 5.52 1.87 -19.22
CA PHE A 146 6.07 0.88 -18.32
C PHE A 146 7.33 0.25 -18.92
N ILE A 147 8.30 -0.02 -18.07
CA ILE A 147 9.50 -0.76 -18.45
C ILE A 147 9.36 -2.17 -17.88
N VAL A 148 9.26 -3.16 -18.77
CA VAL A 148 9.19 -4.59 -18.40
C VAL A 148 10.10 -5.33 -19.37
N THR A 149 11.34 -5.64 -18.94
CA THR A 149 12.38 -6.22 -19.81
C THR A 149 13.43 -6.95 -19.00
N GLU A 150 14.22 -7.78 -19.66
CA GLU A 150 15.49 -8.28 -19.10
C GLU A 150 16.52 -7.15 -19.03
N SER A 151 17.38 -7.19 -18.02
CA SER A 151 18.54 -6.29 -17.93
C SER A 151 19.59 -6.66 -18.98
N ALA A 152 20.05 -5.69 -19.75
CA ALA A 152 21.16 -5.88 -20.67
C ALA A 152 22.52 -5.99 -19.93
N LEU A 153 22.62 -5.43 -18.72
CA LEU A 153 23.83 -5.50 -17.90
C LEU A 153 23.91 -6.80 -17.08
N ASN A 154 22.78 -7.38 -16.73
CA ASN A 154 22.73 -8.65 -15.98
C ASN A 154 21.50 -9.48 -16.40
N PRO A 155 21.65 -10.44 -17.33
CA PRO A 155 20.53 -11.19 -17.90
C PRO A 155 19.79 -12.09 -16.91
N ASN A 156 20.29 -12.20 -15.68
CA ASN A 156 19.59 -12.89 -14.59
C ASN A 156 18.67 -11.97 -13.80
N VAL A 157 18.52 -10.70 -14.20
CA VAL A 157 17.64 -9.73 -13.56
C VAL A 157 16.60 -9.20 -14.55
N ILE A 158 15.35 -9.28 -14.17
CA ILE A 158 14.22 -8.69 -14.90
C ILE A 158 13.88 -7.35 -14.25
N LEU A 159 13.67 -6.34 -15.06
CA LEU A 159 13.40 -4.97 -14.67
C LEU A 159 11.91 -4.68 -14.87
N VAL A 160 11.20 -4.29 -13.81
CA VAL A 160 9.81 -3.89 -13.84
C VAL A 160 9.71 -2.50 -13.18
N ALA A 161 9.79 -1.45 -14.00
CA ALA A 161 9.92 -0.08 -13.53
C ALA A 161 8.86 0.86 -14.12
N GLY A 162 8.63 1.99 -13.46
CA GLY A 162 7.72 3.03 -13.94
C GLY A 162 6.25 2.63 -13.95
N ILE A 163 5.87 1.59 -13.24
CA ILE A 163 4.49 1.10 -13.19
C ILE A 163 3.62 2.09 -12.42
N ASN A 164 3.11 3.08 -13.14
CA ASN A 164 2.18 4.07 -12.62
C ASN A 164 0.71 3.66 -12.86
N SER A 165 -0.19 4.58 -13.19
CA SER A 165 -1.58 4.26 -13.52
C SER A 165 -1.70 3.82 -15.00
N PRO A 166 -2.35 2.68 -15.29
CA PRO A 166 -3.23 1.85 -14.46
C PRO A 166 -2.57 0.59 -13.85
N GLY A 167 -1.41 0.72 -13.24
CA GLY A 167 -0.56 -0.38 -12.77
C GLY A 167 -1.28 -1.46 -11.95
N LEU A 168 -2.22 -1.07 -11.07
CA LEU A 168 -2.93 -2.03 -10.23
C LEU A 168 -3.78 -3.01 -11.04
N SER A 169 -4.46 -2.53 -12.09
CA SER A 169 -5.24 -3.39 -12.99
C SER A 169 -4.38 -4.12 -14.01
N SER A 170 -3.20 -3.60 -14.34
CA SER A 170 -2.25 -4.22 -15.28
C SER A 170 -1.34 -5.26 -14.59
N ALA A 171 -1.20 -5.22 -13.26
CA ALA A 171 -0.26 -6.07 -12.53
C ALA A 171 -0.40 -7.58 -12.82
N PRO A 172 -1.61 -8.17 -12.94
CA PRO A 172 -1.73 -9.59 -13.31
C PRO A 172 -1.16 -9.89 -14.70
N ALA A 173 -1.46 -9.06 -15.69
CA ALA A 173 -0.94 -9.24 -17.06
C ALA A 173 0.58 -9.04 -17.13
N ILE A 174 1.13 -8.06 -16.37
CA ILE A 174 2.57 -7.87 -16.26
C ILE A 174 3.23 -9.11 -15.64
N ALA A 175 2.63 -9.67 -14.58
CA ALA A 175 3.16 -10.86 -13.94
C ALA A 175 3.15 -12.07 -14.88
N GLU A 176 2.07 -12.28 -15.64
CA GLU A 176 1.96 -13.32 -16.66
C GLU A 176 3.02 -13.15 -17.74
N TYR A 177 3.17 -11.96 -18.31
CA TYR A 177 4.21 -11.64 -19.29
C TYR A 177 5.63 -11.91 -18.76
N VAL A 178 5.93 -11.50 -17.52
CA VAL A 178 7.24 -11.76 -16.91
C VAL A 178 7.51 -13.26 -16.77
N VAL A 179 6.51 -14.05 -16.36
CA VAL A 179 6.68 -15.49 -16.14
C VAL A 179 6.77 -16.25 -17.47
N GLU A 180 5.88 -15.96 -18.40
CA GLU A 180 5.77 -16.74 -19.64
C GLU A 180 6.77 -16.32 -20.71
N GLU A 181 6.99 -15.00 -20.88
CA GLU A 181 7.83 -14.48 -21.96
C GLU A 181 9.27 -14.23 -21.53
N LEU A 182 9.50 -13.74 -20.28
CA LEU A 182 10.85 -13.40 -19.84
C LEU A 182 11.54 -14.47 -18.99
N LEU A 183 10.79 -15.28 -18.26
CA LEU A 183 11.34 -16.44 -17.54
C LEU A 183 11.21 -17.74 -18.33
N GLU A 184 10.44 -17.74 -19.42
CA GLU A 184 10.13 -18.92 -20.24
C GLU A 184 9.55 -20.09 -19.42
N GLU A 185 8.89 -19.77 -18.31
CA GLU A 185 8.24 -20.74 -17.44
C GLU A 185 6.75 -20.83 -17.78
N ARG A 186 6.19 -22.02 -17.83
CA ARG A 186 4.75 -22.19 -17.97
C ARG A 186 4.08 -21.82 -16.66
N SER A 187 3.14 -20.88 -16.72
CA SER A 187 2.19 -20.71 -15.62
C SER A 187 1.33 -21.98 -15.54
N GLU A 188 1.54 -22.80 -14.52
CA GLU A 188 0.56 -23.82 -14.21
C GLU A 188 -0.75 -23.12 -13.87
N ASP A 189 -1.88 -23.60 -14.44
CA ASP A 189 -3.23 -23.21 -14.06
C ASP A 189 -3.45 -23.52 -12.57
N LYS A 190 -2.94 -22.62 -11.71
CA LYS A 190 -3.25 -22.72 -10.28
C LYS A 190 -4.73 -22.40 -10.13
N PRO A 191 -5.54 -23.33 -9.61
CA PRO A 191 -6.94 -23.06 -9.39
C PRO A 191 -7.05 -21.79 -8.56
N MET A 192 -7.82 -20.80 -9.05
CA MET A 192 -8.14 -19.63 -8.25
C MET A 192 -8.65 -20.12 -6.90
N ILE A 193 -7.86 -19.91 -5.86
CA ILE A 193 -8.32 -20.17 -4.50
C ILE A 193 -9.46 -19.20 -4.28
N ALA A 194 -10.69 -19.67 -4.48
CA ALA A 194 -11.87 -18.91 -4.11
C ALA A 194 -11.65 -18.48 -2.66
N ARG A 195 -11.53 -17.18 -2.43
CA ARG A 195 -11.52 -16.66 -1.07
C ARG A 195 -12.80 -17.20 -0.45
N LYS A 196 -12.68 -18.14 0.50
CA LYS A 196 -13.81 -18.51 1.35
C LYS A 196 -14.26 -17.17 1.94
N GLY A 197 -15.44 -16.70 1.50
CA GLY A 197 -16.04 -15.54 2.11
C GLY A 197 -16.03 -15.79 3.60
N TYR A 198 -15.53 -14.86 4.37
CA TYR A 198 -15.61 -14.95 5.83
C TYR A 198 -17.10 -15.01 6.17
N THR A 199 -17.63 -16.21 6.35
CA THR A 199 -18.94 -16.38 6.96
C THR A 199 -18.74 -15.90 8.39
N CYS A 200 -19.43 -14.84 8.73
CA CYS A 200 -19.42 -14.24 10.08
C CYS A 200 -20.13 -15.20 11.06
N GLU A 201 -19.51 -16.32 11.37
CA GLU A 201 -19.88 -17.12 12.52
C GLU A 201 -19.38 -16.38 13.76
N SER A 202 -20.30 -15.68 14.40
CA SER A 202 -20.12 -14.89 15.61
C SER A 202 -18.76 -14.18 15.70
N ALA A 203 -18.72 -12.90 15.35
CA ALA A 203 -17.51 -12.06 15.38
C ALA A 203 -16.85 -11.97 16.78
N GLY A 204 -17.41 -12.63 17.80
CA GLY A 204 -17.00 -12.50 19.19
C GLY A 204 -17.30 -11.10 19.73
N LYS A 205 -16.51 -10.64 20.69
CA LYS A 205 -16.61 -9.28 21.24
C LYS A 205 -16.25 -8.26 20.16
N ILE A 206 -17.11 -7.24 19.96
CA ILE A 206 -16.80 -6.13 19.06
C ILE A 206 -15.67 -5.28 19.64
N ILE A 207 -14.56 -5.23 18.93
CA ILE A 207 -13.36 -4.43 19.25
C ILE A 207 -13.45 -3.05 18.58
N CYS A 208 -13.66 -2.99 17.28
CA CYS A 208 -13.85 -1.72 16.56
C CYS A 208 -15.33 -1.40 16.41
N LYS A 209 -15.85 -0.50 17.23
CA LYS A 209 -17.27 -0.11 17.20
C LYS A 209 -17.65 0.66 15.93
N CYS A 210 -16.75 1.48 15.39
CA CYS A 210 -17.01 2.29 14.20
C CYS A 210 -17.20 1.43 12.95
N GLU A 211 -16.38 0.40 12.78
CA GLU A 211 -16.40 -0.51 11.62
C GLU A 211 -17.05 -1.86 11.95
N LYS A 212 -17.52 -2.05 13.20
CA LYS A 212 -18.17 -3.28 13.68
C LYS A 212 -17.31 -4.53 13.52
N VAL A 213 -16.00 -4.40 13.72
CA VAL A 213 -15.03 -5.50 13.61
C VAL A 213 -14.89 -6.22 14.94
N GLY A 214 -15.02 -7.54 14.94
CA GLY A 214 -14.93 -8.40 16.10
C GLY A 214 -13.52 -8.93 16.38
N GLU A 215 -13.36 -9.47 17.58
CA GLU A 215 -12.10 -10.05 18.06
C GLU A 215 -11.62 -11.18 17.13
N LYS A 216 -12.52 -12.10 16.76
CA LYS A 216 -12.21 -13.22 15.87
C LYS A 216 -11.70 -12.81 14.48
N GLU A 217 -12.26 -11.74 13.93
CA GLU A 217 -11.80 -11.22 12.62
C GLU A 217 -10.37 -10.70 12.70
N ILE A 218 -10.04 -10.03 13.81
CA ILE A 218 -8.68 -9.53 14.07
C ILE A 218 -7.72 -10.70 14.29
N GLU A 219 -8.09 -11.69 15.12
CA GLU A 219 -7.29 -12.90 15.37
C GLU A 219 -7.04 -13.68 14.08
N ASN A 220 -8.05 -13.84 13.22
CA ASN A 220 -7.92 -14.49 11.92
C ASN A 220 -6.94 -13.73 10.99
N ALA A 221 -6.92 -12.41 11.02
CA ALA A 221 -5.97 -11.62 10.25
C ALA A 221 -4.54 -11.76 10.78
N ILE A 222 -4.37 -11.84 12.11
CA ILE A 222 -3.05 -12.04 12.74
C ILE A 222 -2.52 -13.44 12.45
N ASN A 223 -3.37 -14.46 12.45
CA ASN A 223 -2.99 -15.87 12.27
C ASN A 223 -3.09 -16.35 10.80
N ALA A 224 -3.28 -15.45 9.85
CA ALA A 224 -3.30 -15.76 8.43
C ALA A 224 -1.94 -16.29 7.93
N PRO A 225 -1.86 -17.03 6.80
CA PRO A 225 -0.59 -17.50 6.21
C PRO A 225 0.45 -16.39 5.99
N ILE A 226 0.00 -15.18 5.66
CA ILE A 226 0.80 -13.95 5.74
C ILE A 226 0.23 -13.15 6.91
N PRO A 227 0.83 -13.18 8.10
CA PRO A 227 0.23 -12.64 9.31
C PRO A 227 0.18 -11.11 9.33
N ALA A 228 -0.86 -10.56 9.96
CA ALA A 228 -0.96 -9.13 10.25
C ALA A 228 -0.28 -8.83 11.60
N THR A 229 1.03 -8.58 11.57
CA THR A 229 1.85 -8.42 12.77
C THR A 229 1.89 -7.00 13.34
N THR A 230 1.27 -6.02 12.67
CA THR A 230 1.24 -4.62 13.10
C THR A 230 -0.18 -4.08 13.11
N VAL A 231 -0.41 -2.98 13.83
CA VAL A 231 -1.73 -2.36 13.91
C VAL A 231 -2.26 -1.93 12.53
N ASP A 232 -1.40 -1.36 11.68
CA ASP A 232 -1.80 -0.94 10.33
C ASP A 232 -1.95 -2.14 9.38
N ALA A 233 -1.27 -3.27 9.62
CA ALA A 233 -1.54 -4.50 8.89
C ALA A 233 -2.94 -5.07 9.21
N VAL A 234 -3.34 -5.10 10.49
CA VAL A 234 -4.70 -5.45 10.92
C VAL A 234 -5.72 -4.49 10.30
N LYS A 235 -5.49 -3.18 10.42
CA LYS A 235 -6.34 -2.14 9.85
C LYS A 235 -6.57 -2.33 8.34
N ARG A 236 -5.53 -2.62 7.57
CA ARG A 236 -5.63 -2.83 6.11
C ARG A 236 -6.39 -4.10 5.73
N ARG A 237 -6.48 -5.09 6.61
CA ARG A 237 -7.16 -6.35 6.31
C ARG A 237 -8.60 -6.40 6.74
N VAL A 238 -8.89 -5.90 7.93
CA VAL A 238 -10.22 -6.00 8.54
C VAL A 238 -10.86 -4.65 8.85
N ARG A 239 -10.24 -3.54 8.45
CA ARG A 239 -10.71 -2.15 8.64
C ARG A 239 -10.78 -1.68 10.11
N ALA A 240 -10.37 -2.49 11.09
CA ALA A 240 -10.31 -2.04 12.46
C ALA A 240 -9.40 -0.80 12.60
N GLY A 241 -9.96 0.32 13.07
CA GLY A 241 -9.25 1.61 13.13
C GLY A 241 -9.45 2.53 11.92
N MET A 242 -10.24 2.15 10.91
CA MET A 242 -10.54 3.00 9.74
C MET A 242 -11.78 3.89 9.90
N GLY A 243 -12.60 3.68 10.91
CA GLY A 243 -13.79 4.49 11.13
C GLY A 243 -13.48 5.88 11.67
N ARG A 244 -14.51 6.69 11.91
CA ARG A 244 -14.41 8.11 12.27
C ARG A 244 -13.48 8.45 13.45
N CYS A 245 -13.26 7.52 14.39
CA CYS A 245 -12.32 7.75 15.50
C CYS A 245 -10.85 7.41 15.17
N GLN A 246 -10.57 6.89 13.96
CA GLN A 246 -9.22 6.56 13.45
C GLN A 246 -8.36 5.75 14.44
N GLY A 247 -8.99 4.77 15.09
CA GLY A 247 -8.32 3.88 16.06
C GLY A 247 -8.32 4.39 17.50
N GLY A 248 -8.78 5.61 17.77
CA GLY A 248 -8.74 6.20 19.12
C GLY A 248 -9.45 5.37 20.21
N GLN A 249 -10.39 4.51 19.84
CA GLN A 249 -11.08 3.64 20.81
C GLN A 249 -10.57 2.18 20.81
N CYS A 250 -10.09 1.67 19.68
CA CYS A 250 -9.79 0.24 19.53
C CYS A 250 -8.30 -0.09 19.43
N MET A 251 -7.41 0.90 19.26
CA MET A 251 -5.98 0.64 19.02
C MET A 251 -5.33 -0.18 20.13
N LEU A 252 -5.59 0.15 21.41
CA LEU A 252 -5.04 -0.57 22.55
C LEU A 252 -5.49 -2.05 22.58
N ASP A 253 -6.77 -2.30 22.30
CA ASP A 253 -7.29 -3.67 22.27
C ASP A 253 -6.71 -4.46 21.11
N ILE A 254 -6.51 -3.82 19.94
CA ILE A 254 -5.80 -4.42 18.80
C ILE A 254 -4.36 -4.76 19.18
N CYS A 255 -3.63 -3.86 19.87
CA CYS A 255 -2.27 -4.13 20.34
C CYS A 255 -2.24 -5.35 21.28
N LYS A 256 -3.17 -5.44 22.23
CA LYS A 256 -3.28 -6.59 23.14
C LYS A 256 -3.52 -7.91 22.39
N LEU A 257 -4.35 -7.90 21.35
CA LEU A 257 -4.60 -9.08 20.52
C LEU A 257 -3.36 -9.49 19.72
N ILE A 258 -2.64 -8.52 19.16
CA ILE A 258 -1.37 -8.79 18.46
C ILE A 258 -0.34 -9.37 19.42
N ALA A 259 -0.12 -8.74 20.59
CA ALA A 259 0.83 -9.20 21.60
C ALA A 259 0.54 -10.63 22.05
N LYS A 260 -0.73 -10.91 22.37
CA LYS A 260 -1.22 -12.24 22.79
C LYS A 260 -0.98 -13.31 21.71
N ASN A 261 -1.36 -13.03 20.45
CA ASN A 261 -1.29 -14.04 19.39
C ASN A 261 0.14 -14.28 18.89
N LEU A 262 1.02 -13.27 18.95
CA LEU A 262 2.42 -13.39 18.55
C LEU A 262 3.34 -13.74 19.71
N ASN A 263 2.84 -13.82 20.94
CA ASN A 263 3.60 -14.07 22.17
C ASN A 263 4.78 -13.08 22.33
N ILE A 264 4.50 -11.79 22.16
CA ILE A 264 5.45 -10.69 22.34
C ILE A 264 4.93 -9.72 23.42
N GLU A 265 5.83 -8.88 23.96
CA GLU A 265 5.44 -7.85 24.92
C GLU A 265 4.58 -6.76 24.21
N LEU A 266 3.72 -6.11 24.99
CA LEU A 266 2.81 -5.09 24.44
C LEU A 266 3.57 -3.91 23.83
N GLU A 267 4.72 -3.55 24.39
CA GLU A 267 5.63 -2.49 23.94
C GLU A 267 6.32 -2.82 22.62
N ASP A 268 6.42 -4.11 22.28
CA ASP A 268 7.05 -4.56 21.04
C ASP A 268 6.09 -4.48 19.84
N VAL A 269 4.79 -4.27 20.10
CA VAL A 269 3.81 -4.09 19.03
C VAL A 269 4.08 -2.78 18.29
N LYS A 270 4.21 -2.87 16.97
CA LYS A 270 4.47 -1.73 16.10
C LYS A 270 3.19 -1.24 15.43
N LYS A 271 3.17 0.06 15.11
CA LYS A 271 2.10 0.62 14.31
C LYS A 271 2.19 0.11 12.86
N GLU A 272 3.36 0.22 12.24
CA GLU A 272 3.58 -0.16 10.84
C GLU A 272 4.98 -0.72 10.57
N SER A 273 6.03 0.04 10.84
CA SER A 273 7.43 -0.30 10.59
C SER A 273 8.19 -0.61 11.89
N ALA A 274 9.41 -1.13 11.77
CA ALA A 274 10.27 -1.44 12.91
C ALA A 274 10.49 -0.25 13.88
N LYS A 275 10.46 0.98 13.36
CA LYS A 275 10.68 2.21 14.13
C LYS A 275 9.39 2.86 14.64
N SER A 276 8.19 2.33 14.31
CA SER A 276 6.90 2.93 14.68
C SER A 276 6.35 2.37 15.99
N ASN A 277 7.04 2.62 17.09
CA ASN A 277 6.60 2.23 18.42
C ASN A 277 5.29 2.95 18.79
N ILE A 278 4.35 2.21 19.41
CA ILE A 278 3.09 2.77 19.93
C ILE A 278 3.22 3.00 21.43
N MET A 279 3.94 2.12 22.11
CA MET A 279 4.17 2.18 23.56
C MET A 279 5.67 2.13 23.85
N PHE A 280 6.05 2.65 25.01
CA PHE A 280 7.43 2.69 25.48
C PHE A 280 7.51 2.10 26.88
N LYS A 281 8.61 1.39 27.18
CA LYS A 281 8.93 0.92 28.53
C LYS A 281 9.27 2.12 29.41
N GLY A 282 8.57 2.28 30.49
CA GLY A 282 8.80 3.38 31.41
C GLY A 282 7.66 4.41 31.32
N GLY A 283 6.69 4.11 32.10
CA GLY A 283 5.46 4.84 32.22
C GLY A 283 5.57 6.33 32.47
N PHE A 284 4.44 6.93 32.51
CA PHE A 284 4.19 8.31 32.91
C PHE A 284 4.87 8.65 34.24
#